data_15c88a1fbe00bb39092833c90a9cdb47
#
_entry.id   15c88a1fbe00bb39092833c90a9cdb47
#
_cell.length_a   1.000
_cell.length_b   1.000
_cell.length_c   1.000
_cell.angle_alpha   90.00
_cell.angle_beta   90.00
_cell.angle_gamma   90.00
#
_symmetry.space_group_name_H-M   'P 1'
#
loop_
_entity.id
_entity.type
_entity.pdbx_description
1 polymer ?
#
loop_
_entity_poly.entity_id
_entity_poly.type
_entity_poly.pdbx_seq_one_letter_code
_entity_poly.pdbx_strand_id
1 'polypeptide(L)'
;MTEQVRFVTLDVFTSQPYAGNPLAVVFLPDSDKPALTQQQKQSIAREFNLSETIFVHADKGEKRTIDIFTTDSELPFAGHPTIGAACWFLYLSPDEGDKGAVKTLTTKSGDIPISLQLGQPSPAVTARIAHNTRLHQSRFPLQQLLRLHPFLSGFFGITGTVEPAFPIFSIVNGMSQVHVELPSLEALAAVTTASGGEVISAGSGYLDEGWNAGLCVVYFYVRNVKDPQTGPNTIRTRAILGNLEDPATGSAASGLAAYLSLMDGKPGQYKYNIVQGVEMGRRSEIGVEVVVNQDKKIDTVELQGGAVKVSEGSILLPPK
;
A
#
# COMPACT_ATOMS: atom_id res chain seq x y z
N MET A 1 10.66 -37.50 -2.25
CA MET A 1 9.46 -36.64 -2.40
C MET A 1 9.94 -35.23 -2.53
N THR A 2 9.47 -34.49 -3.51
CA THR A 2 9.82 -33.08 -3.70
C THR A 2 9.18 -32.29 -2.56
N GLU A 3 9.98 -31.50 -1.83
CA GLU A 3 9.48 -30.72 -0.72
C GLU A 3 8.53 -29.62 -1.22
N GLN A 4 7.45 -29.36 -0.47
CA GLN A 4 6.42 -28.38 -0.78
C GLN A 4 6.14 -27.53 0.43
N VAL A 5 5.70 -26.29 0.20
CA VAL A 5 5.17 -25.40 1.21
C VAL A 5 3.72 -25.00 0.88
N ARG A 6 2.92 -24.86 1.92
CA ARG A 6 1.52 -24.43 1.77
C ARG A 6 1.46 -22.93 1.46
N PHE A 7 0.49 -22.56 0.65
CA PHE A 7 0.12 -21.14 0.43
C PHE A 7 -1.38 -20.92 0.42
N VAL A 8 -1.76 -19.68 0.60
CA VAL A 8 -3.08 -19.15 0.25
C VAL A 8 -2.90 -17.88 -0.59
N THR A 9 -3.90 -17.54 -1.39
CA THR A 9 -3.97 -16.21 -1.99
C THR A 9 -5.14 -15.44 -1.40
N LEU A 10 -4.91 -14.16 -1.16
CA LEU A 10 -5.89 -13.21 -0.65
C LEU A 10 -6.10 -12.10 -1.67
N ASP A 11 -7.30 -11.56 -1.72
CA ASP A 11 -7.55 -10.22 -2.26
C ASP A 11 -7.69 -9.26 -1.08
N VAL A 12 -6.81 -8.26 -1.01
CA VAL A 12 -6.67 -7.33 0.13
C VAL A 12 -7.30 -5.99 -0.19
N PHE A 13 -7.80 -5.28 0.82
CA PHE A 13 -8.60 -4.05 0.71
C PHE A 13 -9.94 -4.24 0.02
N THR A 14 -10.53 -5.39 0.21
CA THR A 14 -11.85 -5.72 -0.34
C THR A 14 -12.59 -6.73 0.53
N SER A 15 -13.90 -6.77 0.39
CA SER A 15 -14.78 -7.84 0.92
C SER A 15 -15.25 -8.80 -0.18
N GLN A 16 -14.80 -8.63 -1.43
CA GLN A 16 -15.24 -9.43 -2.58
C GLN A 16 -14.04 -10.06 -3.29
N PRO A 17 -14.12 -11.36 -3.67
CA PRO A 17 -13.10 -11.98 -4.51
C PRO A 17 -12.98 -11.27 -5.87
N TYR A 18 -11.77 -11.32 -6.44
CA TYR A 18 -11.42 -10.73 -7.74
C TYR A 18 -11.47 -9.19 -7.78
N ALA A 19 -11.53 -8.55 -6.61
CA ALA A 19 -11.31 -7.12 -6.39
C ALA A 19 -10.09 -6.92 -5.49
N GLY A 20 -9.78 -5.68 -5.11
CA GLY A 20 -8.66 -5.43 -4.19
C GLY A 20 -7.27 -5.72 -4.78
N ASN A 21 -6.27 -5.84 -3.93
CA ASN A 21 -4.88 -6.14 -4.31
C ASN A 21 -4.53 -7.60 -3.98
N PRO A 22 -4.15 -8.43 -4.99
CA PRO A 22 -3.80 -9.81 -4.78
C PRO A 22 -2.53 -9.96 -3.94
N LEU A 23 -2.55 -10.94 -3.01
CA LEU A 23 -1.42 -11.27 -2.14
C LEU A 23 -1.26 -12.78 -2.04
N ALA A 24 -0.05 -13.29 -2.24
CA ALA A 24 0.29 -14.65 -1.87
C ALA A 24 0.84 -14.69 -0.44
N VAL A 25 0.31 -15.63 0.35
CA VAL A 25 0.73 -15.89 1.74
C VAL A 25 1.30 -17.30 1.78
N VAL A 26 2.61 -17.42 1.92
CA VAL A 26 3.35 -18.68 1.96
C VAL A 26 3.73 -19.00 3.39
N PHE A 27 3.39 -20.20 3.87
CA PHE A 27 3.67 -20.62 5.24
C PHE A 27 4.98 -21.36 5.30
N LEU A 28 5.94 -20.79 6.03
CA LEU A 28 7.23 -21.44 6.25
C LEU A 28 7.07 -22.70 7.11
N PRO A 29 7.89 -23.75 6.86
CA PRO A 29 7.83 -24.95 7.67
C PRO A 29 8.23 -24.68 9.12
N ASP A 30 7.80 -25.57 10.02
CA ASP A 30 8.18 -25.53 11.43
C ASP A 30 9.72 -25.56 11.59
N SER A 31 10.20 -25.13 12.74
CA SER A 31 11.63 -24.96 13.07
C SER A 31 12.47 -26.25 13.05
N ASP A 32 11.82 -27.41 13.03
CA ASP A 32 12.46 -28.72 12.88
C ASP A 32 12.88 -29.07 11.43
N LYS A 33 12.44 -28.27 10.46
CA LYS A 33 12.80 -28.41 9.04
C LYS A 33 13.79 -27.33 8.61
N PRO A 34 14.58 -27.59 7.56
CA PRO A 34 15.48 -26.57 7.02
C PRO A 34 14.72 -25.31 6.60
N ALA A 35 15.18 -24.16 7.07
CA ALA A 35 14.62 -22.87 6.66
C ALA A 35 14.83 -22.63 5.16
N LEU A 36 13.85 -21.97 4.51
CA LEU A 36 14.01 -21.52 3.14
C LEU A 36 15.07 -20.43 3.06
N THR A 37 15.94 -20.55 2.06
CA THR A 37 16.93 -19.50 1.77
C THR A 37 16.25 -18.27 1.19
N GLN A 38 16.92 -17.12 1.27
CA GLN A 38 16.44 -15.88 0.63
C GLN A 38 16.22 -16.06 -0.87
N GLN A 39 17.11 -16.80 -1.55
CA GLN A 39 16.97 -17.08 -2.97
C GLN A 39 15.74 -17.93 -3.28
N GLN A 40 15.42 -18.92 -2.45
CA GLN A 40 14.21 -19.73 -2.61
C GLN A 40 12.94 -18.89 -2.40
N LYS A 41 12.91 -18.02 -1.38
CA LYS A 41 11.79 -17.08 -1.16
C LYS A 41 11.62 -16.15 -2.36
N GLN A 42 12.72 -15.59 -2.87
CA GLN A 42 12.67 -14.71 -4.04
C GLN A 42 12.18 -15.45 -5.30
N SER A 43 12.57 -16.71 -5.51
CA SER A 43 12.10 -17.51 -6.63
C SER A 43 10.61 -17.81 -6.53
N ILE A 44 10.10 -18.10 -5.34
CA ILE A 44 8.67 -18.31 -5.08
C ILE A 44 7.88 -17.02 -5.33
N ALA A 45 8.38 -15.87 -4.88
CA ALA A 45 7.74 -14.59 -5.14
C ALA A 45 7.65 -14.26 -6.63
N ARG A 46 8.69 -14.58 -7.41
CA ARG A 46 8.68 -14.45 -8.87
C ARG A 46 7.69 -15.39 -9.55
N GLU A 47 7.55 -16.62 -9.05
CA GLU A 47 6.60 -17.59 -9.60
C GLU A 47 5.15 -17.15 -9.42
N PHE A 48 4.79 -16.57 -8.25
CA PHE A 48 3.48 -15.96 -8.05
C PHE A 48 3.27 -14.74 -8.94
N ASN A 49 4.33 -13.99 -9.24
CA ASN A 49 4.29 -12.78 -10.09
C ASN A 49 3.22 -11.76 -9.66
N LEU A 50 3.02 -11.65 -8.36
CA LEU A 50 2.19 -10.61 -7.75
C LEU A 50 3.06 -9.44 -7.32
N SER A 51 2.45 -8.27 -7.05
CA SER A 51 3.20 -7.10 -6.56
C SER A 51 4.01 -7.45 -5.31
N GLU A 52 3.41 -8.23 -4.39
CA GLU A 52 4.12 -8.79 -3.24
C GLU A 52 3.63 -10.20 -2.89
N THR A 53 4.54 -10.94 -2.25
CA THR A 53 4.32 -12.24 -1.61
C THR A 53 4.86 -12.17 -0.19
N ILE A 54 4.13 -12.67 0.79
CA ILE A 54 4.62 -12.78 2.17
C ILE A 54 4.96 -14.21 2.54
N PHE A 55 5.99 -14.33 3.38
CA PHE A 55 6.40 -15.59 4.01
C PHE A 55 6.12 -15.49 5.50
N VAL A 56 5.22 -16.32 5.98
CA VAL A 56 4.79 -16.38 7.37
C VAL A 56 5.66 -17.38 8.12
N HIS A 57 6.34 -16.92 9.17
CA HIS A 57 7.12 -17.78 10.05
C HIS A 57 6.21 -18.59 10.98
N ALA A 58 6.72 -19.75 11.45
CA ALA A 58 5.99 -20.66 12.33
C ALA A 58 6.00 -20.20 13.81
N ASP A 59 5.94 -18.88 14.04
CA ASP A 59 5.91 -18.29 15.37
C ASP A 59 4.59 -18.61 16.09
N LYS A 60 4.62 -18.57 17.43
CA LYS A 60 3.46 -18.77 18.30
C LYS A 60 3.28 -17.58 19.25
N GLY A 61 2.09 -17.48 19.86
CA GLY A 61 1.78 -16.43 20.82
C GLY A 61 1.25 -15.16 20.18
N GLU A 62 1.54 -14.00 20.77
CA GLU A 62 0.96 -12.70 20.34
C GLU A 62 1.63 -12.05 19.13
N LYS A 63 2.82 -12.52 18.75
CA LYS A 63 3.58 -11.99 17.60
C LYS A 63 3.65 -13.00 16.47
N ARG A 64 3.64 -12.48 15.22
CA ARG A 64 3.87 -13.24 14.00
C ARG A 64 4.88 -12.52 13.13
N THR A 65 5.94 -13.22 12.74
CA THR A 65 6.96 -12.70 11.83
C THR A 65 6.55 -12.95 10.40
N ILE A 66 6.68 -11.93 9.56
CA ILE A 66 6.47 -12.01 8.11
C ILE A 66 7.64 -11.39 7.37
N ASP A 67 8.09 -12.05 6.29
CA ASP A 67 8.97 -11.45 5.30
C ASP A 67 8.14 -11.03 4.09
N ILE A 68 8.45 -9.90 3.49
CA ILE A 68 7.70 -9.31 2.37
C ILE A 68 8.62 -9.24 1.15
N PHE A 69 8.20 -9.85 0.03
CA PHE A 69 8.99 -9.89 -1.20
C PHE A 69 8.19 -9.33 -2.36
N THR A 70 8.81 -8.46 -3.15
CA THR A 70 8.39 -8.19 -4.54
C THR A 70 8.95 -9.27 -5.46
N THR A 71 8.69 -9.17 -6.76
CA THR A 71 9.33 -10.02 -7.77
C THR A 71 10.84 -9.85 -7.85
N ASP A 72 11.41 -8.76 -7.31
CA ASP A 72 12.82 -8.40 -7.46
C ASP A 72 13.62 -8.44 -6.15
N SER A 73 13.01 -8.08 -5.05
CA SER A 73 13.71 -7.92 -3.76
C SER A 73 12.78 -8.08 -2.55
N GLU A 74 13.40 -8.28 -1.40
CA GLU A 74 12.72 -8.22 -0.12
C GLU A 74 12.55 -6.77 0.35
N LEU A 75 11.33 -6.45 0.81
CA LEU A 75 10.99 -5.14 1.36
C LEU A 75 10.99 -5.18 2.90
N PRO A 76 11.43 -4.11 3.57
CA PRO A 76 11.33 -4.02 5.02
C PRO A 76 9.88 -3.85 5.50
N PHE A 77 9.02 -3.26 4.67
CA PHE A 77 7.61 -2.98 4.93
C PHE A 77 6.83 -2.78 3.63
N ALA A 78 5.57 -3.19 3.61
CA ALA A 78 4.58 -2.78 2.59
C ALA A 78 3.17 -2.81 3.18
N GLY A 79 2.32 -1.86 2.78
CA GLY A 79 1.00 -1.65 3.41
C GLY A 79 0.02 -2.78 3.15
N HIS A 80 -0.23 -3.15 1.88
CA HIS A 80 -1.22 -4.18 1.58
C HIS A 80 -0.82 -5.58 2.09
N PRO A 81 0.45 -6.03 2.05
CA PRO A 81 0.85 -7.28 2.67
C PRO A 81 0.64 -7.31 4.19
N THR A 82 0.88 -6.17 4.86
CA THR A 82 0.63 -6.04 6.30
C THR A 82 -0.86 -6.20 6.63
N ILE A 83 -1.75 -5.54 5.88
CA ILE A 83 -3.20 -5.70 6.06
C ILE A 83 -3.63 -7.14 5.73
N GLY A 84 -3.12 -7.74 4.66
CA GLY A 84 -3.42 -9.12 4.31
C GLY A 84 -2.99 -10.11 5.39
N ALA A 85 -1.78 -9.97 5.95
CA ALA A 85 -1.31 -10.77 7.07
C ALA A 85 -2.17 -10.57 8.33
N ALA A 86 -2.51 -9.32 8.67
CA ALA A 86 -3.39 -9.03 9.80
C ALA A 86 -4.78 -9.67 9.63
N CYS A 87 -5.38 -9.57 8.43
CA CYS A 87 -6.64 -10.25 8.12
C CYS A 87 -6.52 -11.77 8.25
N TRP A 88 -5.41 -12.34 7.76
CA TRP A 88 -5.18 -13.78 7.91
C TRP A 88 -5.23 -14.19 9.37
N PHE A 89 -4.40 -13.59 10.22
CA PHE A 89 -4.31 -14.01 11.63
C PHE A 89 -5.53 -13.66 12.47
N LEU A 90 -6.20 -12.54 12.20
CA LEU A 90 -7.28 -12.08 13.06
C LEU A 90 -8.63 -12.69 12.74
N TYR A 91 -8.88 -13.14 11.49
CA TYR A 91 -10.18 -13.72 11.16
C TYR A 91 -10.22 -14.76 10.03
N LEU A 92 -9.20 -14.86 9.14
CA LEU A 92 -9.21 -15.80 8.02
C LEU A 92 -8.53 -17.15 8.35
N SER A 93 -7.60 -17.16 9.31
CA SER A 93 -6.90 -18.39 9.75
C SER A 93 -7.92 -19.44 10.23
N PRO A 94 -7.77 -20.71 9.84
CA PRO A 94 -8.54 -21.81 10.43
C PRO A 94 -8.09 -22.15 11.85
N ASP A 95 -6.92 -21.65 12.29
CA ASP A 95 -6.41 -21.84 13.66
C ASP A 95 -7.08 -20.84 14.61
N GLU A 96 -7.97 -21.36 15.44
CA GLU A 96 -8.63 -20.54 16.48
C GLU A 96 -7.65 -19.96 17.51
N GLY A 97 -6.43 -20.55 17.62
CA GLY A 97 -5.35 -20.02 18.46
C GLY A 97 -4.75 -18.72 17.92
N ASP A 98 -4.92 -18.42 16.64
CA ASP A 98 -4.49 -17.13 16.06
C ASP A 98 -5.50 -16.02 16.40
N LYS A 99 -6.79 -16.32 16.29
CA LYS A 99 -7.88 -15.36 16.47
C LYS A 99 -7.90 -14.81 17.90
N GLY A 100 -7.75 -13.49 18.03
CA GLY A 100 -7.73 -12.82 19.34
C GLY A 100 -6.41 -12.94 20.12
N ALA A 101 -5.51 -13.85 19.74
CA ALA A 101 -4.19 -13.97 20.36
C ALA A 101 -3.14 -13.08 19.69
N VAL A 102 -3.15 -12.99 18.37
CA VAL A 102 -2.16 -12.20 17.62
C VAL A 102 -2.46 -10.71 17.73
N LYS A 103 -1.48 -9.94 18.17
CA LYS A 103 -1.57 -8.48 18.39
C LYS A 103 -0.52 -7.69 17.60
N THR A 104 0.49 -8.39 17.07
CA THR A 104 1.65 -7.73 16.47
C THR A 104 2.18 -8.56 15.30
N LEU A 105 2.42 -7.87 14.19
CA LEU A 105 3.25 -8.40 13.11
C LEU A 105 4.67 -7.87 13.26
N THR A 106 5.66 -8.74 13.12
CA THR A 106 7.07 -8.37 13.10
C THR A 106 7.60 -8.45 11.68
N THR A 107 8.16 -7.35 11.19
CA THR A 107 8.77 -7.22 9.87
C THR A 107 10.22 -6.75 10.00
N LYS A 108 10.95 -6.63 8.90
CA LYS A 108 12.29 -6.00 8.92
C LYS A 108 12.29 -4.56 9.41
N SER A 109 11.17 -3.84 9.28
CA SER A 109 11.03 -2.46 9.79
C SER A 109 10.65 -2.39 11.26
N GLY A 110 10.43 -3.54 11.91
CA GLY A 110 10.05 -3.64 13.32
C GLY A 110 8.63 -4.15 13.54
N ASP A 111 8.16 -3.94 14.74
CA ASP A 111 6.86 -4.41 15.23
C ASP A 111 5.73 -3.47 14.77
N ILE A 112 4.66 -4.07 14.27
CA ILE A 112 3.46 -3.39 13.78
C ILE A 112 2.26 -3.88 14.61
N PRO A 113 1.73 -3.07 15.52
CA PRO A 113 0.49 -3.40 16.24
C PRO A 113 -0.68 -3.55 15.26
N ILE A 114 -1.46 -4.64 15.45
CA ILE A 114 -2.65 -4.92 14.64
C ILE A 114 -3.85 -5.16 15.54
N SER A 115 -5.04 -4.85 15.04
CA SER A 115 -6.29 -5.10 15.75
C SER A 115 -7.44 -5.35 14.78
N LEU A 116 -8.44 -6.13 15.24
CA LEU A 116 -9.69 -6.34 14.52
C LEU A 116 -10.61 -5.13 14.77
N GLN A 117 -11.19 -4.58 13.72
CA GLN A 117 -12.23 -3.57 13.81
C GLN A 117 -13.58 -4.23 14.05
N LEU A 118 -14.23 -3.84 15.14
CA LEU A 118 -15.58 -4.30 15.48
C LEU A 118 -16.63 -3.33 14.93
N GLY A 119 -17.83 -3.86 14.62
CA GLY A 119 -18.98 -3.03 14.24
C GLY A 119 -19.02 -2.60 12.77
N GLN A 120 -18.15 -3.12 11.93
CA GLN A 120 -18.20 -2.94 10.47
C GLN A 120 -19.09 -4.02 9.82
N PRO A 121 -19.75 -3.73 8.68
CA PRO A 121 -20.54 -4.72 7.95
C PRO A 121 -19.73 -5.94 7.48
N SER A 122 -18.44 -5.72 7.16
CA SER A 122 -17.49 -6.77 6.81
C SER A 122 -16.29 -6.69 7.76
N PRO A 123 -15.65 -7.83 8.08
CA PRO A 123 -14.45 -7.83 8.91
C PRO A 123 -13.35 -6.95 8.30
N ALA A 124 -12.77 -6.10 9.12
CA ALA A 124 -11.64 -5.26 8.75
C ALA A 124 -10.62 -5.23 9.90
N VAL A 125 -9.39 -4.91 9.58
CA VAL A 125 -8.30 -4.78 10.54
C VAL A 125 -7.68 -3.40 10.49
N THR A 126 -7.01 -3.03 11.56
CA THR A 126 -6.18 -1.83 11.67
C THR A 126 -4.73 -2.26 11.91
N ALA A 127 -3.82 -1.63 11.21
CA ALA A 127 -2.38 -1.74 11.43
C ALA A 127 -1.79 -0.35 11.68
N ARG A 128 -1.12 -0.19 12.84
CA ARG A 128 -0.42 1.06 13.15
C ARG A 128 0.94 1.04 12.49
N ILE A 129 1.08 1.82 11.41
CA ILE A 129 2.30 1.82 10.60
C ILE A 129 3.33 2.83 11.13
N ALA A 130 4.60 2.42 11.09
CA ALA A 130 5.71 3.33 11.35
C ALA A 130 5.76 4.43 10.27
N HIS A 131 6.06 5.66 10.70
CA HIS A 131 6.17 6.79 9.79
C HIS A 131 7.29 7.73 10.25
N ASN A 132 7.88 8.42 9.27
CA ASN A 132 8.79 9.53 9.48
C ASN A 132 8.56 10.48 8.30
N THR A 133 7.50 11.29 8.41
CA THR A 133 6.96 12.02 7.28
C THR A 133 7.86 13.17 6.81
N ARG A 134 7.92 13.37 5.48
CA ARG A 134 8.64 14.49 4.87
C ARG A 134 7.86 15.12 3.73
N LEU A 135 7.53 16.39 3.85
CA LEU A 135 7.12 17.22 2.72
C LEU A 135 8.41 17.80 2.10
N HIS A 136 8.72 17.40 0.88
CA HIS A 136 9.94 17.83 0.20
C HIS A 136 9.86 19.29 -0.24
N GLN A 137 11.03 19.96 -0.29
CA GLN A 137 11.12 21.36 -0.71
C GLN A 137 10.83 21.51 -2.20
N SER A 138 11.32 20.57 -3.02
CA SER A 138 11.05 20.53 -4.46
C SER A 138 9.62 20.08 -4.72
N ARG A 139 9.08 20.55 -5.83
CA ARG A 139 7.76 20.15 -6.34
C ARG A 139 7.93 19.53 -7.72
N PHE A 140 7.06 18.61 -8.08
CA PHE A 140 7.10 17.97 -9.39
C PHE A 140 6.42 18.85 -10.42
N PRO A 141 7.12 19.31 -11.50
CA PRO A 141 6.58 20.26 -12.46
C PRO A 141 5.45 19.65 -13.31
N LEU A 142 4.43 20.46 -13.66
CA LEU A 142 3.36 20.07 -14.57
C LEU A 142 3.90 19.59 -15.93
N GLN A 143 4.91 20.27 -16.47
CA GLN A 143 5.51 19.88 -17.75
C GLN A 143 6.07 18.44 -17.71
N GLN A 144 6.72 18.05 -16.61
CA GLN A 144 7.20 16.68 -16.42
C GLN A 144 6.06 15.69 -16.22
N LEU A 145 5.00 16.08 -15.51
CA LEU A 145 3.81 15.26 -15.37
C LEU A 145 3.16 14.99 -16.74
N LEU A 146 2.97 16.02 -17.56
CA LEU A 146 2.36 15.88 -18.89
C LEU A 146 3.25 15.13 -19.89
N ARG A 147 4.57 15.16 -19.70
CA ARG A 147 5.49 14.32 -20.48
C ARG A 147 5.29 12.84 -20.17
N LEU A 148 5.09 12.51 -18.90
CA LEU A 148 4.82 11.13 -18.46
C LEU A 148 3.36 10.70 -18.75
N HIS A 149 2.41 11.63 -18.65
CA HIS A 149 0.97 11.38 -18.77
C HIS A 149 0.31 12.37 -19.75
N PRO A 150 0.60 12.27 -21.05
CA PRO A 150 0.18 13.28 -22.07
C PRO A 150 -1.34 13.42 -22.21
N PHE A 151 -2.10 12.37 -21.91
CA PHE A 151 -3.58 12.40 -21.96
C PHE A 151 -4.20 13.35 -20.94
N LEU A 152 -3.45 13.80 -19.96
CA LEU A 152 -3.91 14.76 -18.94
C LEU A 152 -3.83 16.23 -19.41
N SER A 153 -3.22 16.51 -20.57
CA SER A 153 -3.00 17.88 -21.05
C SER A 153 -4.28 18.72 -21.18
N GLY A 154 -5.40 18.09 -21.52
CA GLY A 154 -6.69 18.77 -21.65
C GLY A 154 -7.36 19.14 -20.33
N PHE A 155 -6.88 18.61 -19.19
CA PHE A 155 -7.48 18.82 -17.86
C PHE A 155 -6.77 19.88 -17.02
N PHE A 156 -5.56 20.29 -17.41
CA PHE A 156 -4.81 21.35 -16.73
C PHE A 156 -4.84 22.63 -17.59
N GLY A 157 -5.77 23.54 -17.27
CA GLY A 157 -5.77 24.87 -17.86
C GLY A 157 -4.57 25.69 -17.36
N ILE A 158 -3.68 26.09 -18.24
CA ILE A 158 -2.59 27.02 -17.91
C ILE A 158 -3.19 28.43 -17.90
N THR A 159 -3.68 28.85 -16.74
CA THR A 159 -4.18 30.22 -16.54
C THR A 159 -3.20 30.93 -15.59
N GLY A 160 -2.22 31.63 -16.14
CA GLY A 160 -1.30 32.44 -15.33
C GLY A 160 0.17 32.32 -15.72
N THR A 161 1.02 33.11 -15.07
CA THR A 161 2.48 33.17 -15.28
C THR A 161 3.26 32.14 -14.48
N VAL A 162 2.61 31.45 -13.52
CA VAL A 162 3.23 30.43 -12.67
C VAL A 162 2.78 29.06 -13.12
N GLU A 163 3.74 28.22 -13.53
CA GLU A 163 3.48 26.85 -13.90
C GLU A 163 3.06 26.03 -12.67
N PRO A 164 1.95 25.28 -12.74
CA PRO A 164 1.55 24.39 -11.65
C PRO A 164 2.62 23.35 -11.35
N ALA A 165 2.81 23.05 -10.06
CA ALA A 165 3.72 22.00 -9.61
C ALA A 165 3.13 21.27 -8.41
N PHE A 166 3.39 19.95 -8.34
CA PHE A 166 2.75 19.03 -7.41
C PHE A 166 3.63 18.75 -6.19
N PRO A 167 3.04 18.65 -5.00
CA PRO A 167 3.79 18.32 -3.80
C PRO A 167 4.36 16.91 -3.87
N ILE A 168 5.56 16.75 -3.32
CA ILE A 168 6.19 15.45 -3.14
C ILE A 168 6.25 15.19 -1.64
N PHE A 169 5.72 14.05 -1.24
CA PHE A 169 5.61 13.68 0.16
C PHE A 169 6.12 12.25 0.37
N SER A 170 6.85 12.02 1.43
CA SER A 170 7.25 10.68 1.87
C SER A 170 6.56 10.35 3.19
N ILE A 171 5.91 9.20 3.27
CA ILE A 171 5.36 8.68 4.54
C ILE A 171 6.48 8.11 5.42
N VAL A 172 7.49 7.54 4.79
CA VAL A 172 8.73 7.05 5.40
C VAL A 172 9.83 7.10 4.34
N ASN A 173 11.09 7.15 4.78
CA ASN A 173 12.22 7.13 3.84
C ASN A 173 12.17 5.88 2.95
N GLY A 174 12.30 6.07 1.64
CA GLY A 174 12.17 5.03 0.62
C GLY A 174 10.77 4.85 0.04
N MET A 175 9.73 5.55 0.56
CA MET A 175 8.36 5.52 0.06
C MET A 175 7.85 6.94 -0.18
N SER A 176 8.10 7.47 -1.36
CA SER A 176 7.76 8.82 -1.78
C SER A 176 6.62 8.83 -2.78
N GLN A 177 5.81 9.89 -2.77
CA GLN A 177 4.70 10.06 -3.69
C GLN A 177 4.66 11.49 -4.24
N VAL A 178 4.41 11.60 -5.55
CA VAL A 178 3.95 12.86 -6.16
C VAL A 178 2.43 12.88 -6.03
N HIS A 179 1.88 13.79 -5.26
CA HIS A 179 0.44 13.91 -5.04
C HIS A 179 -0.17 14.82 -6.10
N VAL A 180 -0.96 14.26 -7.01
CA VAL A 180 -1.59 14.97 -8.12
C VAL A 180 -3.09 15.03 -7.93
N GLU A 181 -3.60 16.16 -7.45
CA GLU A 181 -5.04 16.40 -7.38
C GLU A 181 -5.59 16.70 -8.77
N LEU A 182 -6.57 15.90 -9.19
CA LEU A 182 -7.23 16.05 -10.48
C LEU A 182 -8.61 16.72 -10.32
N PRO A 183 -9.06 17.47 -11.35
CA PRO A 183 -10.30 18.24 -11.25
C PRO A 183 -11.58 17.39 -11.28
N SER A 184 -11.51 16.15 -11.78
CA SER A 184 -12.70 15.32 -11.98
C SER A 184 -12.39 13.85 -12.08
N LEU A 185 -13.40 13.00 -11.93
CA LEU A 185 -13.30 11.55 -12.21
C LEU A 185 -13.01 11.25 -13.68
N GLU A 186 -13.41 12.11 -14.60
CA GLU A 186 -13.07 11.99 -16.01
C GLU A 186 -11.55 12.15 -16.22
N ALA A 187 -10.94 13.14 -15.55
CA ALA A 187 -9.49 13.30 -15.56
C ALA A 187 -8.78 12.10 -14.93
N LEU A 188 -9.33 11.54 -13.84
CA LEU A 188 -8.79 10.35 -13.21
C LEU A 188 -8.87 9.12 -14.13
N ALA A 189 -9.99 8.96 -14.85
CA ALA A 189 -10.17 7.87 -15.83
C ALA A 189 -9.22 8.00 -17.03
N ALA A 190 -8.80 9.22 -17.39
CA ALA A 190 -7.86 9.47 -18.48
C ALA A 190 -6.38 9.18 -18.09
N VAL A 191 -6.08 8.92 -16.83
CA VAL A 191 -4.72 8.52 -16.41
C VAL A 191 -4.35 7.18 -17.04
N THR A 192 -3.14 7.09 -17.56
CA THR A 192 -2.54 5.86 -18.08
C THR A 192 -1.24 5.57 -17.34
N THR A 193 -0.63 4.40 -17.56
CA THR A 193 0.76 4.16 -17.19
C THR A 193 1.67 5.21 -17.82
N ALA A 194 2.84 5.43 -17.25
CA ALA A 194 3.76 6.47 -17.71
C ALA A 194 4.28 6.17 -19.14
N SER A 195 4.39 7.22 -19.96
CA SER A 195 4.94 7.12 -21.32
C SER A 195 6.32 6.49 -21.29
N GLY A 196 6.51 5.45 -22.11
CA GLY A 196 7.76 4.69 -22.18
C GLY A 196 8.06 3.87 -20.92
N GLY A 197 7.11 3.75 -19.98
CA GLY A 197 7.31 3.04 -18.72
C GLY A 197 8.29 3.72 -17.75
N GLU A 198 8.51 5.02 -17.93
CA GLU A 198 9.50 5.75 -17.15
C GLU A 198 9.07 5.87 -15.67
N VAL A 199 9.99 5.53 -14.78
CA VAL A 199 9.83 5.67 -13.32
C VAL A 199 10.52 6.97 -12.87
N ILE A 200 9.87 7.72 -11.98
CA ILE A 200 10.51 8.87 -11.34
C ILE A 200 11.59 8.32 -10.40
N SER A 201 12.85 8.54 -10.76
CA SER A 201 13.97 8.10 -9.94
C SER A 201 14.05 8.90 -8.64
N ALA A 202 14.24 8.22 -7.52
CA ALA A 202 14.54 8.87 -6.25
C ALA A 202 15.79 9.75 -6.30
N GLY A 203 16.76 9.42 -7.19
CA GLY A 203 17.96 10.20 -7.44
C GLY A 203 17.80 11.39 -8.38
N SER A 204 16.58 11.71 -8.86
CA SER A 204 16.31 12.77 -9.84
C SER A 204 16.42 14.21 -9.31
N GLY A 205 16.77 14.39 -8.03
CA GLY A 205 16.89 15.70 -7.39
C GLY A 205 15.59 16.32 -6.89
N TYR A 206 14.48 15.59 -6.95
CA TYR A 206 13.20 16.03 -6.40
C TYR A 206 13.04 15.74 -4.90
N LEU A 207 13.77 14.77 -4.37
CA LEU A 207 13.75 14.43 -2.96
C LEU A 207 14.86 15.18 -2.21
N ASP A 208 14.57 15.55 -0.97
CA ASP A 208 15.54 16.23 -0.11
C ASP A 208 16.74 15.30 0.21
N GLU A 209 17.86 15.90 0.58
CA GLU A 209 19.05 15.15 0.99
C GLU A 209 18.75 14.14 2.10
N GLY A 210 19.28 12.92 1.97
CA GLY A 210 19.00 11.79 2.87
C GLY A 210 17.71 11.03 2.59
N TRP A 211 16.90 11.45 1.59
CA TRP A 211 15.64 10.82 1.19
C TRP A 211 15.67 10.22 -0.22
N ASN A 212 16.78 10.28 -0.91
CA ASN A 212 16.96 9.90 -2.33
C ASN A 212 17.10 8.38 -2.53
N ALA A 213 16.22 7.61 -1.90
CA ALA A 213 16.17 6.16 -2.01
C ALA A 213 14.75 5.66 -2.24
N GLY A 214 14.62 4.43 -2.72
CA GLY A 214 13.37 3.71 -2.85
C GLY A 214 12.50 4.16 -4.03
N LEU A 215 11.18 4.07 -3.85
CA LEU A 215 10.17 4.28 -4.87
C LEU A 215 9.58 5.68 -4.80
N CYS A 216 9.30 6.27 -5.99
CA CYS A 216 8.53 7.51 -6.11
C CYS A 216 7.33 7.26 -7.03
N VAL A 217 6.17 7.06 -6.42
CA VAL A 217 4.90 6.75 -7.10
C VAL A 217 4.19 8.04 -7.47
N VAL A 218 3.59 8.13 -8.66
CA VAL A 218 2.63 9.20 -8.97
C VAL A 218 1.27 8.77 -8.45
N TYR A 219 0.75 9.51 -7.46
CA TYR A 219 -0.52 9.22 -6.82
C TYR A 219 -1.55 10.27 -7.21
N PHE A 220 -2.40 9.90 -8.18
CA PHE A 220 -3.49 10.73 -8.68
C PHE A 220 -4.69 10.60 -7.76
N TYR A 221 -5.38 11.72 -7.48
CA TYR A 221 -6.57 11.66 -6.64
C TYR A 221 -7.61 12.73 -6.98
N VAL A 222 -8.87 12.41 -6.66
CA VAL A 222 -10.03 13.32 -6.70
C VAL A 222 -10.72 13.26 -5.35
N ARG A 223 -10.91 14.41 -4.70
CA ARG A 223 -11.57 14.51 -3.38
C ARG A 223 -13.09 14.68 -3.50
N ASN A 224 -13.77 14.41 -2.38
CA ASN A 224 -15.20 14.68 -2.18
C ASN A 224 -16.09 13.96 -3.20
N VAL A 225 -15.68 12.77 -3.60
CA VAL A 225 -16.47 11.94 -4.50
C VAL A 225 -17.62 11.28 -3.71
N LYS A 226 -18.85 11.36 -4.26
CA LYS A 226 -19.97 10.58 -3.75
C LYS A 226 -19.82 9.14 -4.21
N ASP A 227 -19.42 8.28 -3.32
CA ASP A 227 -19.29 6.87 -3.61
C ASP A 227 -20.42 6.08 -2.92
N PRO A 228 -21.13 5.18 -3.63
CA PRO A 228 -22.30 4.49 -3.09
C PRO A 228 -21.98 3.53 -1.94
N GLN A 229 -20.73 3.07 -1.83
CA GLN A 229 -20.31 2.11 -0.81
C GLN A 229 -19.60 2.77 0.37
N THR A 230 -18.73 3.75 0.10
CA THR A 230 -17.87 4.39 1.10
C THR A 230 -18.34 5.78 1.53
N GLY A 231 -19.38 6.33 0.88
CA GLY A 231 -20.04 7.56 1.30
C GLY A 231 -19.60 8.83 0.57
N PRO A 232 -20.07 10.02 1.03
CA PRO A 232 -20.00 11.27 0.25
C PRO A 232 -18.62 11.94 0.24
N ASN A 233 -17.71 11.57 1.14
CA ASN A 233 -16.40 12.23 1.28
C ASN A 233 -15.26 11.26 0.89
N THR A 234 -15.50 10.44 -0.12
CA THR A 234 -14.51 9.48 -0.60
C THR A 234 -13.44 10.18 -1.44
N ILE A 235 -12.21 9.74 -1.29
CA ILE A 235 -11.11 10.09 -2.19
C ILE A 235 -10.93 8.95 -3.19
N ARG A 236 -11.09 9.25 -4.50
CA ARG A 236 -10.80 8.29 -5.57
C ARG A 236 -9.36 8.46 -6.01
N THR A 237 -8.66 7.35 -6.19
CA THR A 237 -7.21 7.39 -6.46
C THR A 237 -6.78 6.38 -7.51
N ARG A 238 -5.64 6.67 -8.16
CA ARG A 238 -4.84 5.75 -8.97
C ARG A 238 -3.36 5.91 -8.64
N ALA A 239 -2.64 4.80 -8.56
CA ALA A 239 -1.21 4.78 -8.26
C ALA A 239 -0.43 4.24 -9.45
N ILE A 240 0.46 5.06 -10.02
CA ILE A 240 1.24 4.71 -11.21
C ILE A 240 2.73 4.73 -10.88
N LEU A 241 3.42 3.63 -11.21
CA LEU A 241 4.86 3.48 -11.13
C LEU A 241 5.40 2.92 -12.46
N GLY A 242 5.81 3.80 -13.36
CA GLY A 242 6.24 3.39 -14.69
C GLY A 242 5.13 2.67 -15.48
N ASN A 243 5.35 1.42 -15.83
CA ASN A 243 4.38 0.56 -16.51
C ASN A 243 3.38 -0.12 -15.57
N LEU A 244 3.55 0.02 -14.25
CA LEU A 244 2.70 -0.61 -13.26
C LEU A 244 1.60 0.38 -12.81
N GLU A 245 0.36 -0.07 -12.82
CA GLU A 245 -0.72 0.49 -12.02
C GLU A 245 -1.00 -0.47 -10.86
N ASP A 246 -0.88 0.02 -9.63
CA ASP A 246 -1.13 -0.77 -8.43
C ASP A 246 -2.59 -0.65 -8.01
N PRO A 247 -3.33 -1.76 -7.80
CA PRO A 247 -4.75 -1.72 -7.44
C PRO A 247 -5.02 -1.15 -6.03
N ALA A 248 -4.07 -1.27 -5.10
CA ALA A 248 -4.21 -0.71 -3.74
C ALA A 248 -2.85 -0.45 -3.10
N THR A 249 -2.50 0.82 -2.96
CA THR A 249 -1.20 1.26 -2.46
C THR A 249 -1.34 1.83 -1.05
N GLY A 250 -1.29 0.97 -0.04
CA GLY A 250 -1.48 1.38 1.36
C GLY A 250 -0.50 2.47 1.84
N SER A 251 0.76 2.43 1.39
CA SER A 251 1.77 3.46 1.72
C SER A 251 1.44 4.81 1.09
N ALA A 252 0.97 4.84 -0.17
CA ALA A 252 0.59 6.07 -0.85
C ALA A 252 -0.71 6.65 -0.29
N ALA A 253 -1.69 5.80 0.04
CA ALA A 253 -2.91 6.20 0.73
C ALA A 253 -2.60 6.83 2.09
N SER A 254 -1.72 6.21 2.88
CA SER A 254 -1.26 6.75 4.16
C SER A 254 -0.48 8.06 4.00
N GLY A 255 0.36 8.17 2.97
CA GLY A 255 1.09 9.39 2.63
C GLY A 255 0.15 10.53 2.24
N LEU A 256 -0.85 10.27 1.40
CA LEU A 256 -1.85 11.27 1.04
C LEU A 256 -2.66 11.74 2.25
N ALA A 257 -3.14 10.81 3.07
CA ALA A 257 -3.89 11.11 4.28
C ALA A 257 -3.07 11.97 5.25
N ALA A 258 -1.81 11.60 5.50
CA ALA A 258 -0.90 12.38 6.34
C ALA A 258 -0.64 13.79 5.76
N TYR A 259 -0.38 13.89 4.45
CA TYR A 259 -0.20 15.17 3.76
C TYR A 259 -1.44 16.07 3.92
N LEU A 260 -2.63 15.57 3.62
CA LEU A 260 -3.87 16.35 3.73
C LEU A 260 -4.14 16.79 5.18
N SER A 261 -3.87 15.95 6.17
CA SER A 261 -4.02 16.28 7.59
C SER A 261 -3.06 17.39 8.02
N LEU A 262 -1.81 17.38 7.54
CA LEU A 262 -0.84 18.45 7.80
C LEU A 262 -1.23 19.76 7.10
N MET A 263 -1.83 19.69 5.90
CA MET A 263 -2.29 20.89 5.17
C MET A 263 -3.50 21.54 5.82
N ASP A 264 -4.35 20.81 6.52
CA ASP A 264 -5.43 21.39 7.35
C ASP A 264 -4.87 22.22 8.54
N GLY A 265 -3.69 21.86 9.01
CA GLY A 265 -2.88 22.62 9.97
C GLY A 265 -3.44 22.67 11.38
N LYS A 266 -4.40 21.79 11.74
CA LYS A 266 -5.00 21.72 13.08
C LYS A 266 -4.65 20.40 13.77
N PRO A 267 -4.42 20.42 15.10
CA PRO A 267 -4.39 19.21 15.88
C PRO A 267 -5.75 18.50 15.84
N GLY A 268 -5.74 17.18 15.76
CA GLY A 268 -6.98 16.40 15.72
C GLY A 268 -6.80 15.01 15.12
N GLN A 269 -7.92 14.31 15.04
CA GLN A 269 -8.04 13.00 14.43
C GLN A 269 -8.74 13.12 13.08
N TYR A 270 -8.11 12.62 12.04
CA TYR A 270 -8.58 12.69 10.66
C TYR A 270 -8.82 11.29 10.13
N LYS A 271 -9.97 11.08 9.48
CA LYS A 271 -10.35 9.79 8.88
C LYS A 271 -10.59 9.97 7.39
N TYR A 272 -10.00 9.08 6.61
CA TYR A 272 -10.09 9.09 5.16
C TYR A 272 -10.59 7.75 4.65
N ASN A 273 -11.59 7.81 3.77
CA ASN A 273 -12.03 6.68 2.95
C ASN A 273 -11.46 6.85 1.55
N ILE A 274 -10.55 5.98 1.15
CA ILE A 274 -9.87 6.02 -0.13
C ILE A 274 -10.30 4.82 -0.95
N VAL A 275 -10.70 5.06 -2.19
CA VAL A 275 -11.07 4.02 -3.15
C VAL A 275 -10.13 4.08 -4.34
N GLN A 276 -9.37 3.01 -4.56
CA GLN A 276 -8.37 2.86 -5.60
C GLN A 276 -8.70 1.70 -6.55
N GLY A 277 -8.12 1.68 -7.74
CA GLY A 277 -8.14 0.53 -8.66
C GLY A 277 -9.47 0.28 -9.37
N VAL A 278 -10.42 1.23 -9.33
CA VAL A 278 -11.73 1.06 -9.98
C VAL A 278 -11.59 0.99 -11.49
N GLU A 279 -10.77 1.85 -12.07
CA GLU A 279 -10.54 1.96 -13.51
C GLU A 279 -9.87 0.71 -14.11
N MET A 280 -9.15 -0.05 -13.28
CA MET A 280 -8.56 -1.32 -13.69
C MET A 280 -9.41 -2.55 -13.30
N GLY A 281 -10.65 -2.33 -12.80
CA GLY A 281 -11.56 -3.41 -12.41
C GLY A 281 -11.22 -4.10 -11.09
N ARG A 282 -10.34 -3.52 -10.27
CA ARG A 282 -9.87 -4.08 -9.00
C ARG A 282 -10.13 -3.12 -7.84
N ARG A 283 -11.42 -2.73 -7.69
CA ARG A 283 -11.83 -1.81 -6.63
C ARG A 283 -11.27 -2.22 -5.28
N SER A 284 -10.58 -1.29 -4.64
CA SER A 284 -9.97 -1.44 -3.33
C SER A 284 -10.45 -0.35 -2.38
N GLU A 285 -10.78 -0.69 -1.14
CA GLU A 285 -11.28 0.21 -0.10
C GLU A 285 -10.24 0.31 1.02
N ILE A 286 -9.59 1.45 1.12
CA ILE A 286 -8.48 1.71 2.03
C ILE A 286 -8.93 2.76 3.03
N GLY A 287 -9.04 2.38 4.31
CA GLY A 287 -9.22 3.32 5.41
C GLY A 287 -7.88 3.83 5.92
N VAL A 288 -7.79 5.12 6.22
CA VAL A 288 -6.63 5.68 6.90
C VAL A 288 -7.09 6.62 7.99
N GLU A 289 -6.55 6.44 9.19
CA GLU A 289 -6.74 7.35 10.31
C GLU A 289 -5.40 7.98 10.68
N VAL A 290 -5.40 9.30 10.82
CA VAL A 290 -4.21 10.10 11.13
C VAL A 290 -4.49 10.95 12.36
N VAL A 291 -3.60 10.92 13.34
CA VAL A 291 -3.63 11.84 14.49
C VAL A 291 -2.53 12.88 14.33
N VAL A 292 -2.93 14.14 14.35
CA VAL A 292 -2.02 15.30 14.37
C VAL A 292 -1.98 15.84 15.80
N ASN A 293 -0.80 15.93 16.40
CA ASN A 293 -0.61 16.40 17.76
C ASN A 293 -0.65 17.95 17.88
N GLN A 294 -0.52 18.46 19.11
CA GLN A 294 -0.55 19.91 19.39
C GLN A 294 0.60 20.68 18.71
N ASP A 295 1.72 20.00 18.44
CA ASP A 295 2.86 20.57 17.72
C ASP A 295 2.68 20.55 16.18
N LYS A 296 1.47 20.16 15.71
CA LYS A 296 1.12 20.00 14.28
C LYS A 296 2.01 18.97 13.55
N LYS A 297 2.41 17.93 14.25
CA LYS A 297 3.14 16.78 13.69
C LYS A 297 2.26 15.56 13.69
N ILE A 298 2.51 14.66 12.76
CA ILE A 298 1.86 13.34 12.76
C ILE A 298 2.31 12.56 13.99
N ASP A 299 1.35 12.11 14.77
CA ASP A 299 1.54 11.29 15.97
C ASP A 299 1.32 9.81 15.67
N THR A 300 0.21 9.49 14.98
CA THR A 300 -0.09 8.13 14.55
C THR A 300 -0.66 8.09 13.15
N VAL A 301 -0.37 7.00 12.43
CA VAL A 301 -1.01 6.63 11.18
C VAL A 301 -1.49 5.19 11.30
N GLU A 302 -2.78 4.99 11.15
CA GLU A 302 -3.42 3.68 11.17
C GLU A 302 -4.01 3.37 9.79
N LEU A 303 -3.51 2.30 9.18
CA LEU A 303 -3.99 1.78 7.91
C LEU A 303 -5.05 0.72 8.17
N GLN A 304 -6.16 0.77 7.44
CA GLN A 304 -7.33 -0.08 7.69
C GLN A 304 -7.80 -0.74 6.40
N GLY A 305 -8.27 -1.99 6.52
CA GLY A 305 -8.83 -2.70 5.38
C GLY A 305 -9.25 -4.14 5.72
N GLY A 306 -9.97 -4.75 4.79
CA GLY A 306 -10.36 -6.15 4.85
C GLY A 306 -9.59 -6.99 3.85
N ALA A 307 -9.79 -8.31 3.90
CA ALA A 307 -9.32 -9.23 2.87
C ALA A 307 -10.25 -10.44 2.76
N VAL A 308 -10.22 -11.09 1.59
CA VAL A 308 -10.91 -12.35 1.35
C VAL A 308 -9.93 -13.40 0.83
N LYS A 309 -10.10 -14.66 1.24
CA LYS A 309 -9.33 -15.78 0.70
C LYS A 309 -9.88 -16.16 -0.67
N VAL A 310 -8.98 -16.28 -1.67
CA VAL A 310 -9.33 -16.61 -3.05
C VAL A 310 -8.97 -18.06 -3.37
N SER A 311 -7.76 -18.48 -3.01
CA SER A 311 -7.29 -19.84 -3.31
C SER A 311 -6.37 -20.36 -2.22
N GLU A 312 -6.09 -21.68 -2.26
CA GLU A 312 -5.09 -22.35 -1.44
C GLU A 312 -4.47 -23.51 -2.17
N GLY A 313 -3.26 -23.88 -1.78
CA GLY A 313 -2.55 -25.00 -2.37
C GLY A 313 -1.17 -25.23 -1.76
N SER A 314 -0.35 -25.95 -2.50
CA SER A 314 1.05 -26.16 -2.17
C SER A 314 1.92 -25.86 -3.39
N ILE A 315 3.06 -25.21 -3.16
CA ILE A 315 4.06 -24.91 -4.19
C ILE A 315 5.33 -25.72 -3.92
N LEU A 316 5.93 -26.21 -4.97
CA LEU A 316 7.21 -26.93 -4.89
C LEU A 316 8.32 -25.97 -4.47
N LEU A 317 9.23 -26.47 -3.61
CA LEU A 317 10.41 -25.69 -3.25
C LEU A 317 11.38 -25.60 -4.44
N PRO A 318 11.89 -24.40 -4.76
CA PRO A 318 12.96 -24.23 -5.73
C PRO A 318 14.22 -24.98 -5.26
N PRO A 319 15.09 -25.42 -6.18
CA PRO A 319 16.41 -25.95 -5.84
C PRO A 319 17.20 -24.97 -4.96
N LYS A 320 18.07 -25.53 -4.10
CA LYS A 320 18.98 -24.72 -3.27
C LYS A 320 20.09 -24.10 -4.12
#